data_3b724f11ad2ed6042556fabe1950d9c0
#
_entry.id   3b724f11ad2ed6042556fabe1950d9c0
#
_cell.length_a   1.000
_cell.length_b   1.000
_cell.length_c   1.000
_cell.angle_alpha   90.00
_cell.angle_beta   90.00
_cell.angle_gamma   90.00
#
_symmetry.space_group_name_H-M   'P 1'
#
loop_
_entity.id
_entity.type
_entity.pdbx_description
1 polymer ?
#
loop_
_entity_poly.entity_id
_entity_poly.type
_entity_poly.pdbx_seq_one_letter_code
_entity_poly.pdbx_strand_id
1 'polypeptide(L)'
;MARASHAQPTLPINFLTAGRRCMVIGGGKVAARKVASLCDAHAIVTVVSPVLSDELAARARAGVIAWIPRIFDDADITDAFLVFAATNDKTVNAQVLAACRRAHVPCCCADANWHAGDFLTPAVFRRDTLTVAVATGGQSCRRSRSVRDNLARHVDMLDTTNLLVVGTDHTRLELAQREPFHLPEPQRGQVGRMLAHIWGVHEFMLLNTCNRIEVLAAVSHGDDVCEVIQRILRFDQLH
;
A
#
# COMPACT_ATOMS: atom_id res chain seq x y z
N MET A 1 -2.91 -1.56 -34.20
CA MET A 1 -4.18 -1.41 -33.46
C MET A 1 -3.92 -1.73 -31.98
N ALA A 2 -3.85 -0.72 -31.12
CA ALA A 2 -3.72 -0.91 -29.68
C ALA A 2 -5.04 -1.50 -29.15
N ARG A 3 -4.98 -2.69 -28.54
CA ARG A 3 -6.13 -3.24 -27.80
C ARG A 3 -6.48 -2.26 -26.69
N ALA A 4 -7.64 -1.62 -26.78
CA ALA A 4 -8.20 -0.87 -25.66
C ALA A 4 -8.35 -1.84 -24.49
N SER A 5 -7.45 -1.76 -23.53
CA SER A 5 -7.52 -2.50 -22.26
C SER A 5 -8.65 -1.88 -21.46
N HIS A 6 -9.83 -2.50 -21.49
CA HIS A 6 -10.94 -2.06 -20.65
C HIS A 6 -10.60 -2.42 -19.20
N ALA A 7 -10.40 -1.39 -18.38
CA ALA A 7 -10.33 -1.59 -16.94
C ALA A 7 -11.64 -2.22 -16.47
N GLN A 8 -11.56 -3.32 -15.73
CA GLN A 8 -12.72 -3.81 -15.01
C GLN A 8 -12.86 -3.02 -13.70
N PRO A 9 -14.07 -2.51 -13.38
CA PRO A 9 -14.35 -1.98 -12.06
C PRO A 9 -14.07 -3.08 -11.02
N THR A 10 -13.31 -2.76 -9.99
CA THR A 10 -12.97 -3.70 -8.92
C THR A 10 -13.29 -3.08 -7.56
N LEU A 11 -13.83 -3.89 -6.65
CA LEU A 11 -13.99 -3.52 -5.25
C LEU A 11 -12.70 -3.92 -4.50
N PRO A 12 -11.94 -2.98 -3.92
CA PRO A 12 -10.79 -3.34 -3.08
C PRO A 12 -11.28 -3.89 -1.74
N ILE A 13 -10.81 -5.09 -1.42
CA ILE A 13 -11.11 -5.78 -0.16
C ILE A 13 -9.85 -6.46 0.38
N ASN A 14 -9.79 -6.67 1.69
CA ASN A 14 -8.77 -7.49 2.33
C ASN A 14 -9.37 -8.82 2.75
N PHE A 15 -8.81 -9.93 2.25
CA PHE A 15 -9.17 -11.26 2.70
C PHE A 15 -8.45 -11.59 4.02
N LEU A 16 -9.20 -12.04 5.02
CA LEU A 16 -8.66 -12.57 6.27
C LEU A 16 -8.35 -14.05 6.06
N THR A 17 -7.10 -14.37 5.69
CA THR A 17 -6.68 -15.72 5.29
C THR A 17 -5.97 -16.50 6.39
N ALA A 18 -5.66 -15.88 7.53
CA ALA A 18 -4.96 -16.53 8.63
C ALA A 18 -5.72 -17.80 9.10
N GLY A 19 -5.01 -18.93 9.10
CA GLY A 19 -5.56 -20.23 9.46
C GLY A 19 -6.55 -20.83 8.44
N ARG A 20 -6.80 -20.18 7.29
CA ARG A 20 -7.70 -20.70 6.26
C ARG A 20 -6.96 -21.46 5.18
N ARG A 21 -7.55 -22.52 4.66
CA ARG A 21 -6.99 -23.34 3.59
C ARG A 21 -7.04 -22.59 2.26
N CYS A 22 -5.87 -22.35 1.68
CA CYS A 22 -5.72 -21.72 0.36
C CYS A 22 -4.99 -22.67 -0.57
N MET A 23 -5.50 -22.80 -1.79
CA MET A 23 -4.94 -23.71 -2.80
C MET A 23 -4.21 -22.93 -3.89
N VAL A 24 -3.07 -23.45 -4.33
CA VAL A 24 -2.35 -22.94 -5.50
C VAL A 24 -2.12 -24.08 -6.47
N ILE A 25 -2.73 -24.00 -7.64
CA ILE A 25 -2.59 -24.98 -8.70
C ILE A 25 -1.51 -24.52 -9.65
N GLY A 26 -0.37 -25.24 -9.64
CA GLY A 26 0.85 -24.92 -10.38
C GLY A 26 2.07 -24.80 -9.49
N GLY A 27 3.26 -25.11 -10.03
CA GLY A 27 4.53 -25.18 -9.29
C GLY A 27 5.62 -24.21 -9.77
N GLY A 28 5.30 -23.29 -10.69
CA GLY A 28 6.27 -22.38 -11.30
C GLY A 28 6.45 -21.06 -10.54
N LYS A 29 7.21 -20.12 -11.15
CA LYS A 29 7.52 -18.79 -10.57
C LYS A 29 6.27 -17.95 -10.23
N VAL A 30 5.19 -18.08 -10.98
CA VAL A 30 3.94 -17.35 -10.69
C VAL A 30 3.30 -17.91 -9.42
N ALA A 31 3.20 -19.25 -9.33
CA ALA A 31 2.70 -19.93 -8.15
C ALA A 31 3.53 -19.59 -6.90
N ALA A 32 4.86 -19.56 -7.00
CA ALA A 32 5.76 -19.22 -5.88
C ALA A 32 5.43 -17.84 -5.29
N ARG A 33 5.18 -16.83 -6.13
CA ARG A 33 4.79 -15.49 -5.66
C ARG A 33 3.43 -15.48 -4.94
N LYS A 34 2.48 -16.29 -5.40
CA LYS A 34 1.16 -16.39 -4.74
C LYS A 34 1.29 -17.10 -3.39
N VAL A 35 2.06 -18.19 -3.36
CA VAL A 35 2.39 -18.91 -2.14
C VAL A 35 3.06 -17.99 -1.12
N ALA A 36 4.06 -17.20 -1.52
CA ALA A 36 4.71 -16.25 -0.63
C ALA A 36 3.70 -15.30 0.00
N SER A 37 2.84 -14.66 -0.82
CA SER A 37 1.83 -13.71 -0.32
C SER A 37 0.82 -14.36 0.63
N LEU A 38 0.45 -15.62 0.40
CA LEU A 38 -0.44 -16.37 1.28
C LEU A 38 0.23 -16.75 2.60
N CYS A 39 1.50 -17.17 2.56
CA CYS A 39 2.28 -17.45 3.77
C CYS A 39 2.47 -16.19 4.62
N ASP A 40 2.77 -15.04 4.00
CA ASP A 40 2.87 -13.73 4.67
C ASP A 40 1.55 -13.33 5.36
N ALA A 41 0.43 -13.82 4.83
CA ALA A 41 -0.90 -13.62 5.39
C ALA A 41 -1.37 -14.79 6.30
N HIS A 42 -0.45 -15.65 6.73
CA HIS A 42 -0.65 -16.78 7.63
C HIS A 42 -1.74 -17.78 7.17
N ALA A 43 -1.91 -17.95 5.86
CA ALA A 43 -2.81 -18.95 5.31
C ALA A 43 -2.20 -20.37 5.42
N ILE A 44 -3.04 -21.39 5.50
CA ILE A 44 -2.65 -22.78 5.34
C ILE A 44 -2.60 -23.08 3.84
N VAL A 45 -1.39 -23.18 3.29
CA VAL A 45 -1.20 -23.28 1.83
C VAL A 45 -0.95 -24.69 1.39
N THR A 46 -1.72 -25.15 0.40
CA THR A 46 -1.48 -26.38 -0.32
C THR A 46 -1.21 -26.08 -1.79
N VAL A 47 -0.13 -26.68 -2.33
CA VAL A 47 0.23 -26.56 -3.74
C VAL A 47 -0.02 -27.89 -4.44
N VAL A 48 -0.76 -27.86 -5.55
CA VAL A 48 -0.98 -29.02 -6.41
C VAL A 48 -0.21 -28.82 -7.72
N SER A 49 0.78 -29.63 -7.95
CA SER A 49 1.60 -29.60 -9.17
C SER A 49 2.45 -30.84 -9.31
N PRO A 50 2.62 -31.42 -10.52
CA PRO A 50 3.56 -32.51 -10.73
C PRO A 50 5.01 -32.17 -10.37
N VAL A 51 5.41 -30.90 -10.57
CA VAL A 51 6.78 -30.43 -10.34
C VAL A 51 6.73 -29.07 -9.65
N LEU A 52 7.65 -28.83 -8.72
CA LEU A 52 7.83 -27.55 -8.05
C LEU A 52 9.12 -26.85 -8.52
N SER A 53 9.11 -25.53 -8.54
CA SER A 53 10.34 -24.73 -8.58
C SER A 53 11.17 -24.95 -7.31
N ASP A 54 12.49 -24.67 -7.36
CA ASP A 54 13.39 -24.84 -6.22
C ASP A 54 12.91 -24.11 -4.97
N GLU A 55 12.37 -22.90 -5.14
CA GLU A 55 11.78 -22.11 -4.06
C GLU A 55 10.61 -22.80 -3.38
N LEU A 56 9.66 -23.33 -4.16
CA LEU A 56 8.51 -24.06 -3.63
C LEU A 56 8.90 -25.39 -3.00
N ALA A 57 9.85 -26.09 -3.62
CA ALA A 57 10.37 -27.35 -3.10
C ALA A 57 11.06 -27.14 -1.73
N ALA A 58 11.81 -26.03 -1.57
CA ALA A 58 12.39 -25.68 -0.29
C ALA A 58 11.34 -25.41 0.78
N ARG A 59 10.28 -24.65 0.46
CA ARG A 59 9.15 -24.38 1.37
C ARG A 59 8.38 -25.65 1.76
N ALA A 60 8.19 -26.56 0.83
CA ALA A 60 7.51 -27.85 1.08
C ALA A 60 8.36 -28.71 2.02
N ARG A 61 9.68 -28.83 1.78
CA ARG A 61 10.60 -29.56 2.67
C ARG A 61 10.67 -28.97 4.08
N ALA A 62 10.55 -27.64 4.20
CA ALA A 62 10.52 -26.96 5.48
C ALA A 62 9.15 -27.06 6.20
N GLY A 63 8.16 -27.74 5.62
CA GLY A 63 6.82 -27.87 6.20
C GLY A 63 5.99 -26.58 6.20
N VAL A 64 6.44 -25.53 5.48
CA VAL A 64 5.72 -24.25 5.39
C VAL A 64 4.47 -24.37 4.53
N ILE A 65 4.50 -25.26 3.54
CA ILE A 65 3.37 -25.55 2.65
C ILE A 65 3.19 -27.06 2.52
N ALA A 66 1.97 -27.49 2.26
CA ALA A 66 1.69 -28.84 1.80
C ALA A 66 1.86 -28.93 0.27
N TRP A 67 2.41 -30.03 -0.21
CA TRP A 67 2.56 -30.30 -1.65
C TRP A 67 1.91 -31.62 -2.04
N ILE A 68 1.10 -31.58 -3.09
CA ILE A 68 0.47 -32.75 -3.72
C ILE A 68 1.11 -32.95 -5.11
N PRO A 69 2.00 -33.97 -5.28
CA PRO A 69 2.83 -34.15 -6.48
C PRO A 69 2.04 -34.83 -7.62
N ARG A 70 0.98 -34.19 -8.10
CA ARG A 70 0.18 -34.69 -9.24
C ARG A 70 -0.49 -33.52 -9.98
N ILE A 71 -1.16 -33.86 -11.08
CA ILE A 71 -2.06 -32.91 -11.77
C ILE A 71 -3.28 -32.59 -10.92
N PHE A 72 -3.93 -31.50 -11.24
CA PHE A 72 -5.15 -31.01 -10.59
C PHE A 72 -6.31 -32.00 -10.76
N ASP A 73 -7.07 -32.14 -9.69
CA ASP A 73 -8.36 -32.85 -9.65
C ASP A 73 -9.41 -31.95 -9.00
N ASP A 74 -10.67 -32.06 -9.43
CA ASP A 74 -11.78 -31.25 -8.93
C ASP A 74 -11.98 -31.38 -7.41
N ALA A 75 -11.63 -32.51 -6.83
CA ALA A 75 -11.71 -32.75 -5.38
C ALA A 75 -10.69 -31.92 -4.58
N ASP A 76 -9.63 -31.36 -5.22
CA ASP A 76 -8.61 -30.58 -4.53
C ASP A 76 -9.15 -29.31 -3.91
N ILE A 77 -10.20 -28.72 -4.49
CA ILE A 77 -10.78 -27.45 -4.03
C ILE A 77 -11.81 -27.61 -2.91
N THR A 78 -12.09 -28.84 -2.51
CA THR A 78 -13.01 -29.11 -1.39
C THR A 78 -12.48 -28.42 -0.12
N ASP A 79 -13.34 -27.64 0.54
CA ASP A 79 -13.01 -26.84 1.73
C ASP A 79 -11.93 -25.77 1.53
N ALA A 80 -11.57 -25.43 0.30
CA ALA A 80 -10.68 -24.31 0.03
C ALA A 80 -11.40 -22.96 0.26
N PHE A 81 -10.74 -22.03 0.96
CA PHE A 81 -11.25 -20.69 1.14
C PHE A 81 -11.08 -19.85 -0.12
N LEU A 82 -9.95 -20.01 -0.83
CA LEU A 82 -9.70 -19.42 -2.13
C LEU A 82 -8.66 -20.22 -2.90
N VAL A 83 -8.66 -20.08 -4.23
CA VAL A 83 -7.81 -20.81 -5.15
C VAL A 83 -7.07 -19.88 -6.09
N PHE A 84 -5.80 -20.21 -6.39
CA PHE A 84 -5.03 -19.60 -7.46
C PHE A 84 -4.78 -20.63 -8.57
N ALA A 85 -5.31 -20.38 -9.78
CA ALA A 85 -4.96 -21.09 -11.00
C ALA A 85 -3.71 -20.43 -11.61
N ALA A 86 -2.55 -21.06 -11.42
CA ALA A 86 -1.23 -20.48 -11.75
C ALA A 86 -0.36 -21.47 -12.55
N THR A 87 -0.96 -22.29 -13.41
CA THR A 87 -0.24 -23.18 -14.32
C THR A 87 0.10 -22.48 -15.63
N ASN A 88 0.99 -23.08 -16.42
CA ASN A 88 1.28 -22.64 -17.80
C ASN A 88 0.25 -23.21 -18.80
N ASP A 89 -0.58 -24.16 -18.38
CA ASP A 89 -1.61 -24.79 -19.22
C ASP A 89 -2.95 -24.06 -19.03
N LYS A 90 -3.41 -23.42 -20.11
CA LYS A 90 -4.68 -22.68 -20.12
C LYS A 90 -5.89 -23.60 -19.93
N THR A 91 -5.79 -24.84 -20.37
CA THR A 91 -6.86 -25.84 -20.25
C THR A 91 -7.02 -26.20 -18.77
N VAL A 92 -5.94 -26.49 -18.09
CA VAL A 92 -5.95 -26.75 -16.64
C VAL A 92 -6.48 -25.55 -15.88
N ASN A 93 -6.01 -24.32 -16.18
CA ASN A 93 -6.52 -23.13 -15.52
C ASN A 93 -8.04 -22.94 -15.74
N ALA A 94 -8.56 -23.26 -16.93
CA ALA A 94 -9.98 -23.20 -17.21
C ALA A 94 -10.78 -24.27 -16.42
N GLN A 95 -10.22 -25.48 -16.28
CA GLN A 95 -10.80 -26.54 -15.43
C GLN A 95 -10.87 -26.13 -13.97
N VAL A 96 -9.78 -25.56 -13.43
CA VAL A 96 -9.75 -25.02 -12.06
C VAL A 96 -10.82 -23.97 -11.86
N LEU A 97 -10.94 -23.00 -12.78
CA LEU A 97 -11.99 -21.96 -12.71
C LEU A 97 -13.39 -22.57 -12.73
N ALA A 98 -13.65 -23.55 -13.61
CA ALA A 98 -14.95 -24.21 -13.69
C ALA A 98 -15.28 -24.99 -12.41
N ALA A 99 -14.31 -25.69 -11.85
CA ALA A 99 -14.45 -26.39 -10.57
C ALA A 99 -14.73 -25.44 -9.41
N CYS A 100 -13.97 -24.34 -9.30
CA CYS A 100 -14.18 -23.31 -8.28
C CYS A 100 -15.57 -22.67 -8.37
N ARG A 101 -16.08 -22.38 -9.58
CA ARG A 101 -17.43 -21.87 -9.77
C ARG A 101 -18.52 -22.85 -9.28
N ARG A 102 -18.36 -24.16 -9.58
CA ARG A 102 -19.30 -25.17 -9.07
C ARG A 102 -19.30 -25.27 -7.54
N ALA A 103 -18.14 -25.10 -6.93
CA ALA A 103 -17.98 -25.17 -5.49
C ALA A 103 -18.20 -23.83 -4.77
N HIS A 104 -18.50 -22.74 -5.50
CA HIS A 104 -18.61 -21.39 -4.97
C HIS A 104 -17.36 -20.91 -4.22
N VAL A 105 -16.17 -21.32 -4.66
CA VAL A 105 -14.88 -20.93 -4.10
C VAL A 105 -14.26 -19.84 -4.96
N PRO A 106 -13.88 -18.68 -4.39
CA PRO A 106 -13.23 -17.60 -5.14
C PRO A 106 -11.93 -18.05 -5.79
N CYS A 107 -11.76 -17.75 -7.07
CA CYS A 107 -10.59 -18.15 -7.86
C CYS A 107 -9.92 -16.96 -8.57
N CYS A 108 -8.60 -16.87 -8.43
CA CYS A 108 -7.77 -15.96 -9.21
C CYS A 108 -7.06 -16.71 -10.32
N CYS A 109 -7.31 -16.35 -11.57
CA CYS A 109 -6.58 -16.86 -12.71
C CYS A 109 -5.36 -16.00 -13.00
N ALA A 110 -4.16 -16.59 -12.95
CA ALA A 110 -2.90 -15.88 -13.06
C ALA A 110 -2.31 -15.89 -14.49
N ASP A 111 -3.12 -16.13 -15.51
CA ASP A 111 -2.74 -16.12 -16.93
C ASP A 111 -3.40 -14.96 -17.72
N ALA A 112 -3.36 -15.06 -19.06
CA ALA A 112 -3.96 -14.05 -19.94
C ALA A 112 -5.50 -13.96 -19.81
N ASN A 113 -6.16 -14.97 -19.25
CA ASN A 113 -7.59 -15.03 -19.01
C ASN A 113 -7.98 -14.58 -17.57
N TRP A 114 -7.17 -13.69 -16.98
CA TRP A 114 -7.36 -13.20 -15.63
C TRP A 114 -8.76 -12.63 -15.35
N HIS A 115 -9.42 -12.08 -16.37
CA HIS A 115 -10.77 -11.50 -16.28
C HIS A 115 -11.88 -12.54 -16.08
N ALA A 116 -11.58 -13.82 -16.28
CA ALA A 116 -12.50 -14.90 -15.98
C ALA A 116 -12.49 -15.32 -14.50
N GLY A 117 -11.50 -14.86 -13.71
CA GLY A 117 -11.43 -15.05 -12.27
C GLY A 117 -12.33 -14.10 -11.48
N ASP A 118 -12.47 -14.38 -10.20
CA ASP A 118 -13.34 -13.62 -9.27
C ASP A 118 -12.61 -12.47 -8.62
N PHE A 119 -11.27 -12.51 -8.54
CA PHE A 119 -10.46 -11.45 -7.92
C PHE A 119 -9.07 -11.31 -8.56
N LEU A 120 -8.47 -10.15 -8.34
CA LEU A 120 -7.11 -9.83 -8.75
C LEU A 120 -6.24 -9.56 -7.52
N THR A 121 -4.95 -9.89 -7.62
CA THR A 121 -3.99 -9.48 -6.58
C THR A 121 -3.29 -8.19 -6.98
N PRO A 122 -3.35 -7.14 -6.15
CA PRO A 122 -2.65 -5.88 -6.37
C PRO A 122 -1.13 -6.03 -6.20
N ALA A 123 -0.39 -4.99 -6.56
CA ALA A 123 0.98 -4.83 -6.10
C ALA A 123 0.94 -4.33 -4.65
N VAL A 124 1.60 -5.04 -3.74
CA VAL A 124 1.53 -4.77 -2.31
C VAL A 124 2.94 -4.48 -1.78
N PHE A 125 3.07 -3.51 -0.90
CA PHE A 125 4.16 -3.46 0.06
C PHE A 125 3.59 -3.41 1.49
N ARG A 126 4.40 -3.87 2.45
CA ARG A 126 4.04 -3.88 3.88
C ARG A 126 5.18 -3.28 4.68
N ARG A 127 4.80 -2.52 5.70
CA ARG A 127 5.72 -1.98 6.69
C ARG A 127 4.97 -1.93 8.03
N ASP A 128 5.48 -2.64 9.00
CA ASP A 128 4.82 -2.80 10.31
C ASP A 128 3.35 -3.22 10.15
N THR A 129 2.43 -2.42 10.64
CA THR A 129 0.98 -2.64 10.51
C THR A 129 0.38 -2.07 9.23
N LEU A 130 1.13 -1.23 8.49
CA LEU A 130 0.67 -0.60 7.26
C LEU A 130 0.77 -1.57 6.08
N THR A 131 -0.32 -1.72 5.34
CA THR A 131 -0.35 -2.41 4.05
C THR A 131 -0.85 -1.45 2.98
N VAL A 132 -0.03 -1.24 1.95
CA VAL A 132 -0.43 -0.47 0.77
C VAL A 132 -0.59 -1.38 -0.42
N ALA A 133 -1.77 -1.35 -1.03
CA ALA A 133 -2.14 -2.17 -2.18
C ALA A 133 -2.47 -1.26 -3.38
N VAL A 134 -1.77 -1.46 -4.49
CA VAL A 134 -1.94 -0.66 -5.71
C VAL A 134 -2.46 -1.54 -6.83
N ALA A 135 -3.66 -1.21 -7.31
CA ALA A 135 -4.31 -1.89 -8.42
C ALA A 135 -4.59 -0.92 -9.58
N THR A 136 -4.65 -1.44 -10.79
CA THR A 136 -5.01 -0.71 -12.01
C THR A 136 -6.16 -1.39 -12.76
N GLY A 137 -7.04 -2.12 -12.06
CA GLY A 137 -8.13 -2.88 -12.67
C GLY A 137 -7.66 -3.87 -13.75
N GLY A 138 -6.50 -4.49 -13.56
CA GLY A 138 -5.90 -5.43 -14.51
C GLY A 138 -5.20 -4.79 -15.70
N GLN A 139 -5.24 -3.46 -15.87
CA GLN A 139 -4.68 -2.78 -17.05
C GLN A 139 -3.17 -2.87 -17.15
N SER A 140 -2.45 -2.71 -16.05
CA SER A 140 -0.98 -2.66 -16.07
C SER A 140 -0.34 -3.08 -14.75
N CYS A 141 0.11 -4.34 -14.69
CA CYS A 141 0.94 -4.81 -13.58
C CYS A 141 2.25 -4.03 -13.42
N ARG A 142 2.80 -3.47 -14.52
CA ARG A 142 4.00 -2.64 -14.48
C ARG A 142 3.72 -1.33 -13.77
N ARG A 143 2.63 -0.65 -14.12
CA ARG A 143 2.23 0.63 -13.50
C ARG A 143 1.93 0.43 -12.01
N SER A 144 1.16 -0.62 -11.66
CA SER A 144 0.87 -0.92 -10.24
C SER A 144 2.14 -1.11 -9.42
N ARG A 145 3.12 -1.85 -9.96
CA ARG A 145 4.43 -2.04 -9.29
C ARG A 145 5.21 -0.74 -9.17
N SER A 146 5.31 0.04 -10.25
CA SER A 146 6.04 1.32 -10.23
C SER A 146 5.46 2.30 -9.21
N VAL A 147 4.13 2.42 -9.14
CA VAL A 147 3.46 3.28 -8.13
C VAL A 147 3.70 2.74 -6.73
N ARG A 148 3.55 1.42 -6.51
CA ARG A 148 3.84 0.78 -5.22
C ARG A 148 5.29 1.04 -4.78
N ASP A 149 6.27 0.91 -5.69
CA ASP A 149 7.69 1.10 -5.38
C ASP A 149 8.00 2.57 -5.06
N ASN A 150 7.31 3.51 -5.72
CA ASN A 150 7.39 4.93 -5.38
C ASN A 150 6.81 5.22 -4.00
N LEU A 151 5.62 4.70 -3.69
CA LEU A 151 5.02 4.87 -2.37
C LEU A 151 5.89 4.22 -1.26
N ALA A 152 6.46 3.04 -1.51
CA ALA A 152 7.32 2.37 -0.56
C ALA A 152 8.59 3.17 -0.19
N ARG A 153 9.14 3.96 -1.15
CA ARG A 153 10.30 4.83 -0.89
C ARG A 153 9.97 6.07 -0.06
N HIS A 154 8.71 6.45 -0.05
CA HIS A 154 8.25 7.67 0.61
C HIS A 154 7.26 7.39 1.75
N VAL A 155 7.22 6.14 2.22
CA VAL A 155 6.23 5.74 3.24
C VAL A 155 6.45 6.47 4.57
N ASP A 156 7.70 6.77 4.92
CA ASP A 156 8.03 7.56 6.11
C ASP A 156 7.37 8.94 6.08
N MET A 157 7.22 9.47 4.87
CA MET A 157 6.55 10.73 4.63
C MET A 157 5.03 10.67 4.82
N LEU A 158 4.44 9.49 4.76
CA LEU A 158 3.00 9.29 4.84
C LEU A 158 2.53 8.86 6.24
N ASP A 159 3.44 8.29 7.04
CA ASP A 159 3.09 7.59 8.27
C ASP A 159 3.57 8.30 9.55
N THR A 160 4.48 9.28 9.42
CA THR A 160 5.02 9.99 10.59
C THR A 160 4.37 11.37 10.73
N THR A 161 3.52 11.52 11.73
CA THR A 161 3.02 12.84 12.15
C THR A 161 3.82 13.33 13.34
N ASN A 162 4.53 14.44 13.15
CA ASN A 162 5.27 15.12 14.21
C ASN A 162 4.53 16.40 14.62
N LEU A 163 4.61 16.76 15.89
CA LEU A 163 4.18 18.07 16.34
C LEU A 163 5.35 19.04 16.19
N LEU A 164 5.19 20.04 15.34
CA LEU A 164 6.15 21.09 15.09
C LEU A 164 5.65 22.40 15.72
N VAL A 165 6.54 23.10 16.42
CA VAL A 165 6.28 24.45 16.92
C VAL A 165 7.35 25.38 16.38
N VAL A 166 6.93 26.35 15.57
CA VAL A 166 7.82 27.37 14.99
C VAL A 166 7.32 28.72 15.38
N GLY A 167 8.14 29.48 16.10
CA GLY A 167 7.72 30.81 16.54
C GLY A 167 8.65 31.45 17.55
N THR A 168 8.21 32.59 18.04
CA THR A 168 8.87 33.34 19.11
C THR A 168 7.85 33.94 20.08
N ASP A 169 8.29 34.14 21.30
CA ASP A 169 7.49 34.72 22.38
C ASP A 169 8.26 35.80 23.18
N HIS A 170 7.58 36.35 24.18
CA HIS A 170 8.13 37.42 25.05
C HIS A 170 9.30 36.98 25.92
N THR A 171 9.57 35.68 26.06
CA THR A 171 10.71 35.19 26.84
C THR A 171 11.98 35.07 26.00
N ARG A 172 11.84 35.03 24.66
CA ARG A 172 12.95 34.87 23.71
C ARG A 172 13.37 36.19 23.06
N LEU A 173 12.40 37.08 22.77
CA LEU A 173 12.63 38.36 22.11
C LEU A 173 11.89 39.49 22.85
N GLU A 174 12.53 40.65 22.98
CA GLU A 174 11.88 41.85 23.46
C GLU A 174 10.81 42.38 22.50
N LEU A 175 9.93 43.26 22.98
CA LEU A 175 8.79 43.75 22.19
C LEU A 175 9.24 44.36 20.86
N ALA A 176 10.25 45.25 20.89
CA ALA A 176 10.75 45.90 19.68
C ALA A 176 11.31 44.94 18.63
N GLN A 177 11.84 43.78 19.06
CA GLN A 177 12.36 42.74 18.18
C GLN A 177 11.26 41.86 17.62
N ARG A 178 10.12 41.71 18.33
CA ARG A 178 8.97 40.88 17.90
C ARG A 178 7.97 41.66 17.05
N GLU A 179 7.86 42.97 17.21
CA GLU A 179 6.88 43.78 16.50
C GLU A 179 6.92 43.64 14.97
N PRO A 180 8.11 43.53 14.32
CA PRO A 180 8.18 43.29 12.86
C PRO A 180 7.56 41.98 12.38
N PHE A 181 7.41 41.00 13.26
CA PHE A 181 6.83 39.69 12.92
C PHE A 181 5.33 39.64 13.21
N HIS A 182 4.77 40.64 13.90
CA HIS A 182 3.33 40.67 14.13
C HIS A 182 2.56 40.75 12.82
N LEU A 183 1.57 39.88 12.67
CA LEU A 183 0.77 39.73 11.46
C LEU A 183 -0.56 40.50 11.60
N PRO A 184 -0.75 41.62 10.90
CA PRO A 184 -2.04 42.29 10.80
C PRO A 184 -3.11 41.39 10.19
N GLU A 185 -4.39 41.69 10.44
CA GLU A 185 -5.54 40.86 10.01
C GLU A 185 -5.49 40.39 8.55
N PRO A 186 -5.21 41.25 7.54
CA PRO A 186 -5.12 40.80 6.16
C PRO A 186 -4.00 39.78 5.90
N GLN A 187 -2.87 39.95 6.59
CA GLN A 187 -1.70 39.08 6.45
C GLN A 187 -1.91 37.71 7.14
N ARG A 188 -2.63 37.67 8.27
CA ARG A 188 -2.96 36.41 8.96
C ARG A 188 -3.70 35.43 8.03
N GLY A 189 -4.72 35.96 7.33
CA GLY A 189 -5.45 35.16 6.35
C GLY A 189 -4.57 34.66 5.18
N GLN A 190 -3.63 35.48 4.72
CA GLN A 190 -2.69 35.09 3.68
C GLN A 190 -1.72 33.99 4.17
N VAL A 191 -1.10 34.19 5.33
CA VAL A 191 -0.20 33.21 5.96
C VAL A 191 -0.95 31.91 6.22
N GLY A 192 -2.17 31.95 6.74
CA GLY A 192 -3.00 30.75 6.94
C GLY A 192 -3.24 29.97 5.64
N ARG A 193 -3.54 30.66 4.54
CA ARG A 193 -3.66 30.00 3.22
C ARG A 193 -2.35 29.41 2.74
N MET A 194 -1.22 30.07 2.95
CA MET A 194 0.10 29.54 2.58
C MET A 194 0.41 28.26 3.39
N LEU A 195 0.20 28.28 4.71
CA LEU A 195 0.41 27.14 5.59
C LEU A 195 -0.46 25.93 5.18
N ALA A 196 -1.73 26.18 4.81
CA ALA A 196 -2.65 25.14 4.36
C ALA A 196 -2.21 24.44 3.05
N HIS A 197 -1.33 25.08 2.27
CA HIS A 197 -0.83 24.53 1.00
C HIS A 197 0.59 23.93 1.09
N ILE A 198 1.22 24.00 2.27
CA ILE A 198 2.52 23.34 2.46
C ILE A 198 2.33 21.84 2.44
N TRP A 199 3.02 21.18 1.52
CA TRP A 199 3.03 19.74 1.49
C TRP A 199 3.65 19.17 2.78
N GLY A 200 2.95 18.21 3.39
CA GLY A 200 3.37 17.63 4.68
C GLY A 200 2.79 18.33 5.91
N VAL A 201 2.05 19.44 5.78
CA VAL A 201 1.24 20.02 6.86
C VAL A 201 -0.15 19.41 6.82
N HIS A 202 -0.57 18.75 7.90
CA HIS A 202 -1.88 18.11 8.03
C HIS A 202 -2.88 19.02 8.73
N GLU A 203 -2.45 19.60 9.84
CA GLU A 203 -3.22 20.53 10.63
C GLU A 203 -2.28 21.61 11.15
N PHE A 204 -2.78 22.82 11.37
CA PHE A 204 -2.01 23.87 11.99
C PHE A 204 -2.89 24.85 12.77
N MET A 205 -2.23 25.52 13.73
CA MET A 205 -2.79 26.65 14.49
C MET A 205 -1.78 27.80 14.42
N LEU A 206 -2.23 28.96 13.99
CA LEU A 206 -1.43 30.20 14.00
C LEU A 206 -1.82 31.05 15.22
N LEU A 207 -0.93 31.15 16.18
CA LEU A 207 -1.03 32.04 17.33
C LEU A 207 -0.34 33.38 17.01
N ASN A 208 -1.10 34.44 16.96
CA ASN A 208 -0.58 35.82 16.73
C ASN A 208 -1.20 36.74 17.75
N THR A 209 -0.49 36.97 18.83
CA THR A 209 -0.88 37.82 19.95
C THR A 209 0.21 38.87 20.26
N CYS A 210 -0.03 39.83 21.16
CA CYS A 210 1.00 40.76 21.60
C CYS A 210 2.21 40.06 22.25
N ASN A 211 2.04 38.83 22.77
CA ASN A 211 3.09 38.13 23.51
C ASN A 211 3.80 37.04 22.70
N ARG A 212 3.22 36.57 21.59
CA ARG A 212 3.80 35.48 20.79
C ARG A 212 3.30 35.47 19.36
N ILE A 213 4.15 34.98 18.48
CA ILE A 213 3.82 34.57 17.12
C ILE A 213 4.35 33.16 16.97
N GLU A 214 3.44 32.18 16.85
CA GLU A 214 3.79 30.79 16.79
C GLU A 214 2.88 30.05 15.80
N VAL A 215 3.45 29.11 15.06
CA VAL A 215 2.71 28.09 14.30
C VAL A 215 2.92 26.76 15.01
N LEU A 216 1.82 26.16 15.46
CA LEU A 216 1.78 24.78 15.91
C LEU A 216 1.25 23.97 14.72
N ALA A 217 1.94 22.94 14.30
CA ALA A 217 1.52 22.16 13.17
C ALA A 217 1.74 20.65 13.38
N ALA A 218 0.78 19.85 12.96
CA ALA A 218 0.94 18.42 12.78
C ALA A 218 1.50 18.19 11.39
N VAL A 219 2.73 17.66 11.28
CA VAL A 219 3.48 17.59 10.02
C VAL A 219 4.09 16.22 9.76
N SER A 220 4.18 15.85 8.49
CA SER A 220 5.14 14.86 8.01
C SER A 220 6.43 15.62 7.68
N HIS A 221 7.64 15.17 7.97
CA HIS A 221 8.90 15.87 7.68
C HIS A 221 9.09 17.23 8.40
N GLY A 222 9.32 17.11 9.69
CA GLY A 222 9.48 18.29 10.56
C GLY A 222 10.53 19.28 10.07
N ASP A 223 11.68 18.82 9.60
CA ASP A 223 12.82 19.68 9.23
C ASP A 223 12.50 20.53 7.99
N ASP A 224 12.04 19.92 6.90
CA ASP A 224 11.71 20.63 5.65
C ASP A 224 10.56 21.62 5.86
N VAL A 225 9.51 21.20 6.58
CA VAL A 225 8.36 22.04 6.89
C VAL A 225 8.76 23.20 7.82
N CYS A 226 9.66 22.95 8.77
CA CYS A 226 10.19 23.98 9.68
C CYS A 226 10.83 25.12 8.90
N GLU A 227 11.74 24.81 7.97
CA GLU A 227 12.39 25.83 7.13
C GLU A 227 11.37 26.65 6.32
N VAL A 228 10.38 26.01 5.73
CA VAL A 228 9.34 26.71 4.95
C VAL A 228 8.51 27.62 5.84
N ILE A 229 8.10 27.17 7.02
CA ILE A 229 7.35 28.01 7.99
C ILE A 229 8.20 29.19 8.46
N GLN A 230 9.49 28.97 8.76
CA GLN A 230 10.40 30.04 9.16
C GLN A 230 10.50 31.13 8.09
N ARG A 231 10.63 30.77 6.81
CA ARG A 231 10.65 31.72 5.68
C ARG A 231 9.32 32.47 5.53
N ILE A 232 8.19 31.78 5.66
CA ILE A 232 6.86 32.43 5.59
C ILE A 232 6.68 33.46 6.72
N LEU A 233 7.16 33.15 7.94
CA LEU A 233 7.11 34.03 9.09
C LEU A 233 8.28 35.04 9.14
N ARG A 234 9.22 34.96 8.20
CA ARG A 234 10.44 35.78 8.10
C ARG A 234 11.41 35.61 9.29
N PHE A 235 11.36 34.48 9.98
CA PHE A 235 12.27 34.18 11.09
C PHE A 235 13.68 33.81 10.60
N ASP A 236 13.89 33.53 9.32
CA ASP A 236 15.19 33.42 8.67
C ASP A 236 16.01 34.72 8.71
N GLN A 237 15.40 35.85 9.08
CA GLN A 237 16.05 37.13 9.25
C GLN A 237 16.47 37.40 10.71
N LEU A 238 16.17 36.48 11.63
CA LEU A 238 16.62 36.56 13.04
C LEU A 238 18.02 35.93 13.14
N HIS A 239 19.05 36.72 13.00
CA HIS A 239 20.45 36.37 13.28
C HIS A 239 21.01 37.22 14.43
#